data_603674b4795e283dcf98bafd4a89e50b
#
_entry.id   603674b4795e283dcf98bafd4a89e50b
#
_cell.length_a   1.000
_cell.length_b   1.000
_cell.length_c   1.000
_cell.angle_alpha   90.00
_cell.angle_beta   90.00
_cell.angle_gamma   90.00
#
_symmetry.space_group_name_H-M   'P 1'
#
loop_
_entity.id
_entity.type
_entity.pdbx_description
1 polymer ?
#
loop_
_entity_poly.entity_id
_entity_poly.type
_entity_poly.pdbx_seq_one_letter_code
_entity_poly.pdbx_strand_id
1 'polypeptide(L)'
;MTAIILFLYRVCDFKHLPLLMKNLILLPLLASLVCASFISVSAQETAVPIKASVASATAPASTPEPSLTEIYRVGVGDVLDIRLLNSANNKSSTLFTVVAGGLIDLPIAGGTISVAGLTPEEIQNIVSAELKRRAVDDGAKVSVGVRQYVSHSVMVTGLVVNPGTRFLRREMVPLYVVLAESQLRNDGGRVVVLRGGTPGLPHDLSDPATLNLMVQSGDVITVTTRPQEFYYIGGRINYPGQKVFQPGITLLQALLAAGGTGKQDNKVEISREGSDGRLVTISFTIKQIKSGAVQDPKVQPGDRIEVTK
;
A
#
# COMPACT_ATOMS: atom_id res chain seq x y z
N MET A 1 19.96 40.40 35.19
CA MET A 1 21.12 39.58 35.56
C MET A 1 21.26 38.47 34.52
N THR A 2 22.20 38.69 33.74
CA THR A 2 22.91 38.07 32.65
C THR A 2 23.43 36.65 32.99
N ALA A 3 23.22 35.68 32.14
CA ALA A 3 24.14 34.55 31.98
C ALA A 3 23.99 33.93 30.59
N ILE A 4 24.89 34.31 29.74
CA ILE A 4 25.27 33.77 28.44
C ILE A 4 25.99 32.45 28.68
N ILE A 5 25.56 31.35 28.04
CA ILE A 5 26.40 30.16 27.90
C ILE A 5 26.61 29.90 26.42
N LEU A 6 27.78 30.29 25.96
CA LEU A 6 28.47 29.84 24.77
C LEU A 6 28.71 28.32 24.88
N PHE A 7 28.34 27.54 23.91
CA PHE A 7 28.86 26.18 23.74
C PHE A 7 29.56 26.04 22.40
N LEU A 8 30.83 25.72 22.53
CA LEU A 8 31.88 25.63 21.55
C LEU A 8 31.59 24.66 20.40
N TYR A 9 31.79 25.17 19.21
CA TYR A 9 32.11 24.41 18.01
C TYR A 9 33.44 23.66 18.20
N ARG A 10 33.43 22.35 18.15
CA ARG A 10 34.61 21.53 18.03
C ARG A 10 34.72 21.00 16.60
N VAL A 11 35.58 21.66 15.85
CA VAL A 11 36.09 21.25 14.55
C VAL A 11 36.83 19.93 14.73
N CYS A 12 36.40 18.85 14.10
CA CYS A 12 37.22 17.65 13.94
C CYS A 12 37.95 17.72 12.60
N ASP A 13 39.26 17.84 12.75
CA ASP A 13 40.27 17.71 11.70
C ASP A 13 40.15 16.37 10.98
N PHE A 14 39.95 16.42 9.68
CA PHE A 14 40.03 15.28 8.78
C PHE A 14 41.37 15.33 8.02
N LYS A 15 42.45 14.91 8.68
CA LYS A 15 43.71 14.56 8.05
C LYS A 15 43.85 13.05 8.15
N HIS A 16 43.69 12.35 7.05
CA HIS A 16 44.32 11.13 6.56
C HIS A 16 43.43 10.41 5.58
N LEU A 17 43.56 10.78 4.30
CA LEU A 17 43.11 9.94 3.20
C LEU A 17 44.33 9.67 2.32
N PRO A 18 44.75 8.40 2.13
CA PRO A 18 45.91 8.10 1.28
C PRO A 18 45.56 8.26 -0.20
N LEU A 19 46.50 8.86 -0.90
CA LEU A 19 46.64 8.93 -2.34
C LEU A 19 46.57 7.52 -2.95
N LEU A 20 45.51 7.25 -3.75
CA LEU A 20 45.60 6.29 -4.85
C LEU A 20 44.29 6.41 -5.65
N MET A 21 44.28 7.21 -6.67
CA MET A 21 43.62 7.11 -7.97
C MET A 21 43.53 8.47 -8.66
N LYS A 22 44.69 8.96 -9.04
CA LYS A 22 44.85 9.83 -10.21
C LYS A 22 45.09 8.91 -11.40
N ASN A 23 44.21 8.98 -12.36
CA ASN A 23 44.33 8.77 -13.80
C ASN A 23 43.09 8.06 -14.31
N LEU A 24 42.20 8.79 -14.91
CA LEU A 24 41.65 8.49 -16.25
C LEU A 24 40.66 9.60 -16.67
N ILE A 25 41.26 10.70 -17.12
CA ILE A 25 40.57 11.62 -18.05
C ILE A 25 41.39 11.58 -19.29
N LEU A 26 40.88 11.02 -20.35
CA LEU A 26 41.08 11.46 -21.78
C LEU A 26 40.07 10.80 -22.69
N LEU A 27 39.09 11.57 -23.14
CA LEU A 27 38.43 11.34 -24.42
C LEU A 27 39.46 11.39 -25.57
N PRO A 28 39.24 10.67 -26.71
CA PRO A 28 38.83 11.46 -27.85
C PRO A 28 37.66 10.91 -28.66
N LEU A 29 36.88 11.84 -29.15
CA LEU A 29 36.03 11.81 -30.34
C LEU A 29 36.70 11.09 -31.52
N LEU A 30 36.00 10.17 -32.16
CA LEU A 30 36.20 9.87 -33.56
C LEU A 30 34.88 9.48 -34.21
N ALA A 31 34.43 10.34 -35.07
CA ALA A 31 33.34 10.13 -36.00
C ALA A 31 33.77 9.09 -37.05
N SER A 32 32.91 8.16 -37.38
CA SER A 32 32.94 7.48 -38.69
C SER A 32 31.53 7.10 -39.10
N LEU A 33 31.12 7.77 -40.11
CA LEU A 33 30.13 7.63 -41.11
C LEU A 33 30.23 6.26 -41.81
N VAL A 34 29.21 5.39 -41.78
CA VAL A 34 29.04 4.30 -42.75
C VAL A 34 27.56 4.12 -43.09
N CYS A 35 27.26 4.52 -44.30
CA CYS A 35 26.33 4.01 -45.33
C CYS A 35 25.12 3.16 -44.93
N ALA A 36 24.02 3.70 -45.38
CA ALA A 36 22.74 3.07 -45.62
C ALA A 36 22.80 1.91 -46.59
N SER A 37 22.09 0.85 -46.32
CA SER A 37 21.61 -0.11 -47.31
C SER A 37 20.15 -0.41 -47.04
N PHE A 38 19.30 0.26 -47.81
CA PHE A 38 17.87 -0.05 -47.90
C PHE A 38 17.68 -1.34 -48.69
N ILE A 39 17.15 -2.36 -48.05
CA ILE A 39 16.56 -3.52 -48.73
C ILE A 39 15.06 -3.38 -48.65
N SER A 40 14.45 -2.92 -49.74
CA SER A 40 13.02 -2.91 -49.95
C SER A 40 12.55 -4.33 -50.30
N VAL A 41 11.85 -5.01 -49.42
CA VAL A 41 11.09 -6.21 -49.76
C VAL A 41 9.65 -5.79 -50.00
N SER A 42 9.27 -5.78 -51.28
CA SER A 42 7.88 -5.68 -51.75
C SER A 42 7.18 -7.02 -51.52
N ALA A 43 6.32 -7.11 -50.53
CA ALA A 43 5.33 -8.16 -50.44
C ALA A 43 4.02 -7.65 -51.04
N GLN A 44 3.66 -8.20 -52.18
CA GLN A 44 2.40 -7.97 -52.88
C GLN A 44 1.35 -8.88 -52.24
N GLU A 45 0.50 -8.33 -51.40
CA GLU A 45 -0.61 -9.04 -50.76
C GLU A 45 -1.89 -8.73 -51.54
N THR A 46 -2.42 -9.76 -52.20
CA THR A 46 -3.69 -9.74 -52.95
C THR A 46 -4.85 -9.56 -51.93
N ALA A 47 -5.44 -8.39 -51.97
CA ALA A 47 -6.65 -8.08 -51.18
C ALA A 47 -7.88 -8.74 -51.80
N VAL A 48 -8.51 -9.66 -51.07
CA VAL A 48 -9.87 -10.12 -51.29
C VAL A 48 -10.81 -9.20 -50.51
N PRO A 49 -11.81 -8.55 -51.12
CA PRO A 49 -12.71 -7.67 -50.38
C PRO A 49 -13.78 -8.50 -49.66
N ILE A 50 -13.60 -8.67 -48.34
CA ILE A 50 -14.65 -9.13 -47.44
C ILE A 50 -15.52 -7.92 -47.08
N LYS A 51 -16.73 -7.89 -47.61
CA LYS A 51 -17.77 -6.92 -47.26
C LYS A 51 -18.27 -7.21 -45.86
N ALA A 52 -17.61 -6.66 -44.84
CA ALA A 52 -18.10 -6.68 -43.45
C ALA A 52 -19.06 -5.52 -43.29
N SER A 53 -20.35 -5.84 -43.19
CA SER A 53 -21.38 -4.94 -42.71
C SER A 53 -21.14 -4.64 -41.22
N VAL A 54 -20.55 -3.49 -40.92
CA VAL A 54 -20.44 -3.00 -39.54
C VAL A 54 -21.77 -2.38 -39.16
N ALA A 55 -22.60 -3.17 -38.47
CA ALA A 55 -23.70 -2.62 -37.70
C ALA A 55 -23.06 -1.87 -36.50
N SER A 56 -23.02 -0.53 -36.61
CA SER A 56 -22.68 0.34 -35.47
C SER A 56 -23.76 0.21 -34.41
N ALA A 57 -23.56 -0.71 -33.47
CA ALA A 57 -24.26 -0.65 -32.21
C ALA A 57 -23.63 0.46 -31.37
N THR A 58 -24.23 1.65 -31.41
CA THR A 58 -23.95 2.73 -30.47
C THR A 58 -24.41 2.25 -29.10
N ALA A 59 -23.49 1.66 -28.33
CA ALA A 59 -23.70 1.44 -26.90
C ALA A 59 -23.88 2.82 -26.25
N PRO A 60 -24.92 3.01 -25.41
CA PRO A 60 -25.02 4.25 -24.63
C PRO A 60 -23.74 4.35 -23.80
N ALA A 61 -23.04 5.49 -23.92
CA ALA A 61 -21.92 5.81 -23.08
C ALA A 61 -22.45 5.88 -21.63
N SER A 62 -22.28 4.78 -20.88
CA SER A 62 -22.49 4.80 -19.45
C SER A 62 -21.45 5.73 -18.87
N THR A 63 -21.86 6.91 -18.42
CA THR A 63 -21.04 7.74 -17.57
C THR A 63 -20.59 6.87 -16.40
N PRO A 64 -19.29 6.67 -16.18
CA PRO A 64 -18.83 5.83 -15.07
C PRO A 64 -19.35 6.48 -13.79
N GLU A 65 -20.14 5.74 -13.00
CA GLU A 65 -20.49 6.18 -11.66
C GLU A 65 -19.18 6.34 -10.87
N PRO A 66 -18.98 7.49 -10.19
CA PRO A 66 -17.77 7.71 -9.41
C PRO A 66 -17.67 6.64 -8.33
N SER A 67 -16.51 5.99 -8.28
CA SER A 67 -16.27 4.94 -7.28
C SER A 67 -16.26 5.53 -5.87
N LEU A 68 -16.66 4.76 -4.86
CA LEU A 68 -16.64 5.19 -3.44
C LEU A 68 -15.23 5.62 -2.98
N THR A 69 -14.20 5.26 -3.73
CA THR A 69 -12.82 5.70 -3.52
C THR A 69 -12.54 7.12 -3.99
N GLU A 70 -13.46 7.75 -4.74
CA GLU A 70 -13.30 9.08 -5.32
C GLU A 70 -14.23 10.11 -4.69
N ILE A 71 -15.30 9.65 -4.04
CA ILE A 71 -16.33 10.50 -3.44
C ILE A 71 -15.98 10.78 -1.97
N TYR A 72 -16.24 12.00 -1.54
CA TYR A 72 -16.33 12.39 -0.14
C TYR A 72 -17.69 13.03 0.12
N ARG A 73 -18.41 12.51 1.12
CA ARG A 73 -19.65 13.09 1.62
C ARG A 73 -19.41 13.78 2.94
N VAL A 74 -19.82 15.01 3.03
CA VAL A 74 -19.63 15.84 4.24
C VAL A 74 -20.43 15.25 5.41
N GLY A 75 -19.80 15.24 6.58
CA GLY A 75 -20.43 14.78 7.81
C GLY A 75 -20.31 15.75 8.96
N VAL A 76 -20.90 15.40 10.10
CA VAL A 76 -20.86 16.22 11.32
C VAL A 76 -19.42 16.34 11.82
N GLY A 77 -19.01 17.56 12.15
CA GLY A 77 -17.66 17.90 12.61
C GLY A 77 -16.73 18.39 11.50
N ASP A 78 -17.06 18.18 10.22
CA ASP A 78 -16.27 18.70 9.12
C ASP A 78 -16.28 20.24 9.09
N VAL A 79 -15.19 20.82 8.60
CA VAL A 79 -15.09 22.27 8.38
C VAL A 79 -15.06 22.54 6.89
N LEU A 80 -16.05 23.29 6.42
CA LEU A 80 -16.20 23.73 5.04
C LEU A 80 -15.63 25.13 4.83
N ASP A 81 -14.94 25.34 3.73
CA ASP A 81 -14.50 26.63 3.23
C ASP A 81 -15.45 27.05 2.10
N ILE A 82 -16.31 28.03 2.36
CA ILE A 82 -17.27 28.52 1.40
C ILE A 82 -16.84 29.94 0.96
N ARG A 83 -16.65 30.12 -0.34
CA ARG A 83 -16.20 31.38 -0.94
C ARG A 83 -17.16 31.85 -2.01
N LEU A 84 -17.45 33.16 -2.00
CA LEU A 84 -18.16 33.84 -3.06
C LEU A 84 -17.15 34.47 -4.02
N LEU A 85 -17.05 34.01 -5.26
CA LEU A 85 -15.97 34.38 -6.18
C LEU A 85 -16.17 35.71 -6.91
N ASN A 86 -17.38 36.25 -6.97
CA ASN A 86 -17.70 37.48 -7.72
C ASN A 86 -18.11 38.68 -6.83
N SER A 87 -18.02 38.55 -5.52
CA SER A 87 -18.35 39.65 -4.60
C SER A 87 -17.17 40.63 -4.46
N ALA A 88 -17.45 41.93 -4.31
CA ALA A 88 -16.44 42.97 -4.12
C ALA A 88 -15.54 42.71 -2.87
N ASN A 89 -16.01 41.91 -1.93
CA ASN A 89 -15.28 41.42 -0.73
C ASN A 89 -14.60 40.06 -0.93
N ASN A 90 -14.22 39.70 -2.09
CA ASN A 90 -13.84 38.42 -2.66
C ASN A 90 -12.61 37.72 -2.02
N LYS A 91 -12.07 38.21 -0.92
CA LYS A 91 -10.84 37.68 -0.32
C LYS A 91 -11.04 36.96 1.02
N SER A 92 -12.25 36.92 1.56
CA SER A 92 -12.50 36.25 2.82
C SER A 92 -13.04 34.84 2.60
N SER A 93 -12.17 33.87 2.84
CA SER A 93 -12.57 32.49 3.09
C SER A 93 -13.37 32.48 4.38
N THR A 94 -14.62 32.02 4.33
CA THR A 94 -15.44 31.86 5.54
C THR A 94 -15.56 30.38 5.83
N LEU A 95 -15.15 30.00 7.05
CA LEU A 95 -15.16 28.62 7.50
C LEU A 95 -16.45 28.33 8.25
N PHE A 96 -17.09 27.22 7.91
CA PHE A 96 -18.31 26.75 8.53
C PHE A 96 -18.12 25.34 9.06
N THR A 97 -18.39 25.11 10.35
CA THR A 97 -18.36 23.77 10.92
C THR A 97 -19.74 23.13 10.79
N VAL A 98 -19.77 21.89 10.32
CA VAL A 98 -21.01 21.10 10.27
C VAL A 98 -21.39 20.70 11.70
N VAL A 99 -22.45 21.29 12.21
CA VAL A 99 -22.93 21.04 13.59
C VAL A 99 -23.78 19.77 13.68
N ALA A 100 -24.12 19.40 14.89
CA ALA A 100 -25.05 18.30 15.17
C ALA A 100 -26.34 18.49 14.38
N GLY A 101 -26.84 17.43 13.74
CA GLY A 101 -27.95 17.48 12.79
C GLY A 101 -27.53 17.67 11.34
N GLY A 102 -26.21 17.83 11.06
CA GLY A 102 -25.70 17.92 9.69
C GLY A 102 -25.93 19.27 9.03
N LEU A 103 -26.02 20.33 9.79
CA LEU A 103 -26.33 21.68 9.35
C LEU A 103 -25.09 22.58 9.40
N ILE A 104 -25.04 23.56 8.49
CA ILE A 104 -24.17 24.74 8.62
C ILE A 104 -25.03 25.98 8.81
N ASP A 105 -24.55 26.95 9.58
CA ASP A 105 -25.19 28.28 9.69
C ASP A 105 -24.55 29.25 8.69
N LEU A 106 -25.31 29.59 7.66
CA LEU A 106 -24.87 30.50 6.60
C LEU A 106 -25.79 31.74 6.57
N PRO A 107 -25.51 32.77 7.38
CA PRO A 107 -26.38 33.95 7.51
C PRO A 107 -26.69 34.64 6.18
N ILE A 108 -25.73 34.67 5.24
CA ILE A 108 -25.89 35.27 3.90
C ILE A 108 -26.97 34.52 3.10
N ALA A 109 -27.08 33.20 3.27
CA ALA A 109 -28.15 32.40 2.67
C ALA A 109 -29.41 32.33 3.55
N GLY A 110 -29.44 33.09 4.67
CA GLY A 110 -30.61 33.29 5.53
C GLY A 110 -30.78 32.24 6.62
N GLY A 111 -29.71 31.58 7.03
CA GLY A 111 -29.71 30.69 8.16
C GLY A 111 -29.12 29.29 7.90
N THR A 112 -29.69 28.31 8.50
CA THR A 112 -29.14 26.94 8.46
C THR A 112 -29.44 26.22 7.15
N ILE A 113 -28.43 25.50 6.63
CA ILE A 113 -28.51 24.66 5.45
C ILE A 113 -28.09 23.24 5.83
N SER A 114 -28.88 22.24 5.40
CA SER A 114 -28.52 20.82 5.59
C SER A 114 -27.47 20.43 4.56
N VAL A 115 -26.32 19.90 5.04
CA VAL A 115 -25.16 19.56 4.20
C VAL A 115 -24.63 18.14 4.44
N ALA A 116 -25.03 17.48 5.52
CA ALA A 116 -24.58 16.11 5.80
C ALA A 116 -25.05 15.13 4.73
N GLY A 117 -24.16 14.24 4.31
CA GLY A 117 -24.39 13.26 3.25
C GLY A 117 -24.24 13.82 1.83
N LEU A 118 -24.00 15.13 1.68
CA LEU A 118 -23.82 15.78 0.38
C LEU A 118 -22.33 15.90 0.03
N THR A 119 -22.04 15.90 -1.26
CA THR A 119 -20.71 16.24 -1.77
C THR A 119 -20.49 17.76 -1.77
N PRO A 120 -19.24 18.25 -1.78
CA PRO A 120 -18.97 19.68 -1.89
C PRO A 120 -19.64 20.35 -3.11
N GLU A 121 -19.76 19.62 -4.22
CA GLU A 121 -20.42 20.12 -5.44
C GLU A 121 -21.94 20.25 -5.25
N GLU A 122 -22.59 19.28 -4.61
CA GLU A 122 -24.01 19.35 -4.27
C GLU A 122 -24.30 20.52 -3.32
N ILE A 123 -23.43 20.71 -2.31
CA ILE A 123 -23.52 21.85 -1.38
C ILE A 123 -23.35 23.18 -2.12
N GLN A 124 -22.40 23.27 -3.05
CA GLN A 124 -22.19 24.46 -3.89
C GLN A 124 -23.46 24.82 -4.67
N ASN A 125 -24.12 23.82 -5.24
CA ASN A 125 -25.36 24.03 -6.00
C ASN A 125 -26.50 24.52 -5.11
N ILE A 126 -26.67 23.93 -3.92
CA ILE A 126 -27.69 24.33 -2.94
C ILE A 126 -27.45 25.77 -2.46
N VAL A 127 -26.20 26.10 -2.07
CA VAL A 127 -25.86 27.44 -1.61
C VAL A 127 -26.09 28.46 -2.73
N SER A 128 -25.69 28.15 -3.97
CA SER A 128 -25.89 29.02 -5.12
C SER A 128 -27.39 29.28 -5.40
N ALA A 129 -28.20 28.20 -5.32
CA ALA A 129 -29.65 28.33 -5.51
C ALA A 129 -30.32 29.18 -4.42
N GLU A 130 -29.89 29.01 -3.17
CA GLU A 130 -30.43 29.78 -2.04
C GLU A 130 -30.07 31.27 -2.11
N LEU A 131 -28.85 31.61 -2.51
CA LEU A 131 -28.42 32.99 -2.74
C LEU A 131 -29.24 33.66 -3.85
N LYS A 132 -29.48 32.96 -4.96
CA LYS A 132 -30.35 33.45 -6.05
C LYS A 132 -31.78 33.63 -5.59
N ARG A 133 -32.35 32.70 -4.87
CA ARG A 133 -33.73 32.76 -4.35
C ARG A 133 -33.96 33.99 -3.47
N ARG A 134 -32.94 34.43 -2.75
CA ARG A 134 -33.01 35.59 -1.85
C ARG A 134 -32.58 36.90 -2.50
N ALA A 135 -32.28 36.90 -3.78
CA ALA A 135 -31.81 38.06 -4.54
C ALA A 135 -30.58 38.75 -3.89
N VAL A 136 -29.73 37.98 -3.19
CA VAL A 136 -28.52 38.50 -2.55
C VAL A 136 -27.47 38.82 -3.61
N ASP A 137 -27.33 37.93 -4.60
CA ASP A 137 -26.43 38.13 -5.74
C ASP A 137 -26.82 37.14 -6.87
N ASP A 138 -27.36 37.67 -7.97
CA ASP A 138 -27.79 36.86 -9.13
C ASP A 138 -26.61 36.25 -9.92
N GLY A 139 -25.41 36.78 -9.73
CA GLY A 139 -24.18 36.34 -10.41
C GLY A 139 -23.18 35.65 -9.51
N ALA A 140 -23.51 35.41 -8.26
CA ALA A 140 -22.57 34.81 -7.30
C ALA A 140 -22.10 33.45 -7.75
N LYS A 141 -20.81 33.33 -8.02
CA LYS A 141 -20.14 32.01 -8.14
C LYS A 141 -19.69 31.58 -6.75
N VAL A 142 -20.23 30.47 -6.27
CA VAL A 142 -19.88 29.88 -5.01
C VAL A 142 -18.83 28.80 -5.26
N SER A 143 -17.82 28.70 -4.38
CA SER A 143 -16.88 27.60 -4.32
C SER A 143 -16.95 26.99 -2.94
N VAL A 144 -17.12 25.67 -2.85
CA VAL A 144 -17.17 24.93 -1.60
C VAL A 144 -16.04 23.92 -1.59
N GLY A 145 -15.25 23.92 -0.52
CA GLY A 145 -14.19 22.94 -0.30
C GLY A 145 -14.20 22.45 1.14
N VAL A 146 -13.71 21.25 1.38
CA VAL A 146 -13.53 20.73 2.74
C VAL A 146 -12.16 21.17 3.25
N ARG A 147 -12.14 21.94 4.32
CA ARG A 147 -10.91 22.43 4.97
C ARG A 147 -10.35 21.44 5.98
N GLN A 148 -11.24 20.81 6.76
CA GLN A 148 -10.88 19.79 7.72
C GLN A 148 -11.84 18.60 7.60
N TYR A 149 -11.27 17.42 7.49
CA TYR A 149 -11.96 16.15 7.40
C TYR A 149 -11.97 15.53 8.80
N VAL A 150 -13.11 15.45 9.46
CA VAL A 150 -13.26 14.98 10.84
C VAL A 150 -14.31 13.87 10.94
N SER A 151 -15.34 13.93 10.08
CA SER A 151 -16.50 13.06 10.17
C SER A 151 -16.20 11.59 9.84
N HIS A 152 -15.23 11.35 8.96
CA HIS A 152 -14.84 10.01 8.54
C HIS A 152 -13.49 9.67 9.15
N SER A 153 -13.47 8.71 10.08
CA SER A 153 -12.23 8.31 10.75
C SER A 153 -12.14 6.81 10.97
N VAL A 154 -10.92 6.33 11.04
CA VAL A 154 -10.56 4.96 11.44
C VAL A 154 -9.63 5.02 12.63
N MET A 155 -9.68 3.99 13.50
CA MET A 155 -8.74 3.84 14.60
C MET A 155 -7.64 2.87 14.21
N VAL A 156 -6.38 3.26 14.41
CA VAL A 156 -5.22 2.38 14.19
C VAL A 156 -4.53 2.08 15.50
N THR A 157 -4.32 0.80 15.76
CA THR A 157 -3.74 0.29 17.02
C THR A 157 -2.69 -0.80 16.74
N GLY A 158 -1.95 -1.19 17.79
CA GLY A 158 -0.96 -2.26 17.71
C GLY A 158 0.41 -1.81 17.24
N LEU A 159 1.06 -2.59 16.39
CA LEU A 159 2.46 -2.42 15.99
C LEU A 159 2.63 -1.37 14.88
N VAL A 160 2.27 -0.14 15.20
CA VAL A 160 2.54 1.06 14.41
C VAL A 160 3.30 2.09 15.24
N VAL A 161 4.00 3.00 14.59
CA VAL A 161 4.77 4.06 15.27
C VAL A 161 3.83 5.11 15.85
N ASN A 162 2.80 5.47 15.07
CA ASN A 162 1.83 6.50 15.43
C ASN A 162 0.44 5.87 15.53
N PRO A 163 0.06 5.24 16.65
CA PRO A 163 -1.30 4.74 16.86
C PRO A 163 -2.29 5.91 17.06
N GLY A 164 -3.58 5.64 16.82
CA GLY A 164 -4.64 6.61 17.04
C GLY A 164 -5.57 6.78 15.86
N THR A 165 -6.40 7.81 15.93
CA THR A 165 -7.38 8.13 14.88
C THR A 165 -6.74 8.68 13.63
N ARG A 166 -7.20 8.21 12.46
CA ARG A 166 -6.85 8.72 11.13
C ARG A 166 -8.10 9.18 10.43
N PHE A 167 -8.07 10.37 9.87
CA PHE A 167 -9.21 10.96 9.16
C PHE A 167 -9.14 10.63 7.68
N LEU A 168 -10.23 10.11 7.15
CA LEU A 168 -10.33 9.73 5.75
C LEU A 168 -10.82 10.93 4.92
N ARG A 169 -10.23 11.09 3.74
CA ARG A 169 -10.62 12.15 2.78
C ARG A 169 -11.54 11.61 1.69
N ARG A 170 -12.03 10.38 1.84
CA ARG A 170 -12.92 9.67 0.92
C ARG A 170 -13.75 8.69 1.73
N GLU A 171 -14.85 8.22 1.15
CA GLU A 171 -15.72 7.21 1.80
C GLU A 171 -14.96 5.94 2.14
N MET A 172 -14.10 5.50 1.22
CA MET A 172 -13.25 4.33 1.39
C MET A 172 -11.84 4.62 0.90
N VAL A 173 -10.85 4.08 1.60
CA VAL A 173 -9.44 4.16 1.20
C VAL A 173 -8.78 2.78 1.30
N PRO A 174 -7.79 2.48 0.47
CA PRO A 174 -7.00 1.25 0.64
C PRO A 174 -6.23 1.27 1.97
N LEU A 175 -6.11 0.11 2.59
CA LEU A 175 -5.43 -0.07 3.87
C LEU A 175 -4.00 0.49 3.89
N TYR A 176 -3.27 0.37 2.76
CA TYR A 176 -1.90 0.88 2.68
C TYR A 176 -1.80 2.39 2.94
N VAL A 177 -2.82 3.18 2.58
CA VAL A 177 -2.85 4.63 2.83
C VAL A 177 -2.82 4.91 4.33
N VAL A 178 -3.67 4.21 5.08
CA VAL A 178 -3.80 4.37 6.54
C VAL A 178 -2.55 3.85 7.26
N LEU A 179 -1.98 2.73 6.80
CA LEU A 179 -0.74 2.17 7.37
C LEU A 179 0.47 3.07 7.09
N ALA A 180 0.53 3.71 5.92
CA ALA A 180 1.60 4.66 5.60
C ALA A 180 1.57 5.89 6.51
N GLU A 181 0.39 6.45 6.79
CA GLU A 181 0.23 7.55 7.74
C GLU A 181 0.56 7.16 9.17
N SER A 182 0.26 5.92 9.56
CA SER A 182 0.49 5.40 10.90
C SER A 182 1.90 4.86 11.10
N GLN A 183 2.67 4.68 10.03
CA GLN A 183 4.03 4.13 9.98
C GLN A 183 4.10 2.74 10.61
N LEU A 184 4.04 1.72 9.77
CA LEU A 184 4.14 0.33 10.19
C LEU A 184 5.52 0.08 10.85
N ARG A 185 5.53 -0.60 12.00
CA ARG A 185 6.76 -1.06 12.64
C ARG A 185 7.31 -2.31 11.94
N ASN A 186 8.62 -2.51 12.04
CA ASN A 186 9.30 -3.65 11.40
C ASN A 186 8.84 -5.03 11.92
N ASP A 187 8.30 -5.08 13.14
CA ASP A 187 7.75 -6.28 13.77
C ASP A 187 6.25 -6.48 13.47
N GLY A 188 5.59 -5.52 12.80
CA GLY A 188 4.23 -5.65 12.33
C GLY A 188 4.15 -6.58 11.12
N GLY A 189 3.37 -7.66 11.21
CA GLY A 189 3.29 -8.68 10.17
C GLY A 189 1.88 -9.08 9.78
N ARG A 190 0.89 -8.82 10.64
CA ARG A 190 -0.52 -9.12 10.38
C ARG A 190 -1.41 -7.94 10.72
N VAL A 191 -2.54 -7.88 10.08
CA VAL A 191 -3.58 -6.88 10.35
C VAL A 191 -4.93 -7.56 10.52
N VAL A 192 -5.70 -7.05 11.47
CA VAL A 192 -7.11 -7.38 11.68
C VAL A 192 -7.91 -6.08 11.55
N VAL A 193 -8.92 -6.09 10.71
CA VAL A 193 -9.88 -4.99 10.57
C VAL A 193 -11.16 -5.37 11.28
N LEU A 194 -11.50 -4.61 12.32
CA LEU A 194 -12.77 -4.74 13.05
C LEU A 194 -13.76 -3.77 12.42
N ARG A 195 -14.86 -4.28 11.89
CA ARG A 195 -15.92 -3.50 11.27
C ARG A 195 -17.25 -3.74 11.96
N GLY A 196 -17.90 -2.66 12.36
CA GLY A 196 -19.19 -2.75 13.07
C GLY A 196 -19.15 -3.61 14.35
N GLY A 197 -18.01 -3.63 15.05
CA GLY A 197 -17.80 -4.46 16.23
C GLY A 197 -17.44 -5.93 15.95
N THR A 198 -17.43 -6.36 14.69
CA THR A 198 -17.08 -7.73 14.31
C THR A 198 -15.64 -7.79 13.79
N PRO A 199 -14.75 -8.60 14.42
CA PRO A 199 -13.39 -8.76 13.92
C PRO A 199 -13.39 -9.55 12.62
N GLY A 200 -12.68 -9.04 11.63
CA GLY A 200 -12.37 -9.76 10.40
C GLY A 200 -11.30 -10.84 10.62
N LEU A 201 -11.03 -11.59 9.57
CA LEU A 201 -9.92 -12.54 9.57
C LEU A 201 -8.58 -11.79 9.63
N PRO A 202 -7.57 -12.34 10.30
CA PRO A 202 -6.23 -11.79 10.26
C PRO A 202 -5.61 -11.98 8.85
N HIS A 203 -5.16 -10.88 8.27
CA HIS A 203 -4.50 -10.85 6.95
C HIS A 203 -3.00 -10.63 7.11
N ASP A 204 -2.21 -11.25 6.25
CA ASP A 204 -0.76 -11.09 6.24
C ASP A 204 -0.36 -9.84 5.45
N LEU A 205 0.42 -8.95 6.05
CA LEU A 205 0.87 -7.70 5.41
C LEU A 205 1.92 -7.91 4.32
N SER A 206 2.46 -9.12 4.16
CA SER A 206 3.32 -9.45 3.01
C SER A 206 2.53 -9.78 1.75
N ASP A 207 1.22 -10.00 1.86
CA ASP A 207 0.34 -10.20 0.72
C ASP A 207 -0.09 -8.84 0.15
N PRO A 208 0.23 -8.52 -1.11
CA PRO A 208 -0.20 -7.28 -1.74
C PRO A 208 -1.73 -7.09 -1.77
N ALA A 209 -2.50 -8.19 -1.82
CA ALA A 209 -3.95 -8.12 -1.77
C ALA A 209 -4.46 -7.55 -0.45
N THR A 210 -3.79 -7.86 0.66
CA THR A 210 -4.10 -7.30 1.98
C THR A 210 -3.96 -5.77 2.01
N LEU A 211 -2.94 -5.24 1.37
CA LEU A 211 -2.70 -3.79 1.34
C LEU A 211 -3.78 -3.03 0.57
N ASN A 212 -4.44 -3.70 -0.37
CA ASN A 212 -5.54 -3.14 -1.16
C ASN A 212 -6.93 -3.34 -0.52
N LEU A 213 -7.02 -3.93 0.68
CA LEU A 213 -8.27 -4.01 1.42
C LEU A 213 -8.84 -2.61 1.64
N MET A 214 -10.12 -2.43 1.30
CA MET A 214 -10.79 -1.15 1.48
C MET A 214 -11.25 -0.99 2.92
N VAL A 215 -10.81 0.09 3.55
CA VAL A 215 -11.20 0.52 4.89
C VAL A 215 -12.11 1.73 4.80
N GLN A 216 -13.06 1.79 5.70
CA GLN A 216 -14.11 2.82 5.76
C GLN A 216 -14.23 3.41 7.17
N SER A 217 -14.99 4.50 7.28
CA SER A 217 -15.25 5.16 8.56
C SER A 217 -15.79 4.18 9.61
N GLY A 218 -15.26 4.27 10.82
CA GLY A 218 -15.62 3.41 11.95
C GLY A 218 -14.85 2.10 12.04
N ASP A 219 -14.00 1.77 11.05
CA ASP A 219 -13.14 0.60 11.14
C ASP A 219 -12.05 0.78 12.21
N VAL A 220 -11.75 -0.31 12.93
CA VAL A 220 -10.59 -0.39 13.83
C VAL A 220 -9.57 -1.34 13.23
N ILE A 221 -8.38 -0.81 12.96
CA ILE A 221 -7.28 -1.52 12.31
C ILE A 221 -6.25 -1.87 13.39
N THR A 222 -6.07 -3.16 13.65
CA THR A 222 -5.11 -3.64 14.64
C THR A 222 -3.97 -4.37 13.96
N VAL A 223 -2.75 -3.86 14.13
CA VAL A 223 -1.54 -4.49 13.60
C VAL A 223 -0.89 -5.36 14.68
N THR A 224 -0.60 -6.60 14.34
CA THR A 224 0.02 -7.60 15.22
C THR A 224 1.26 -8.22 14.59
N THR A 225 2.06 -8.92 15.37
CA THR A 225 3.19 -9.70 14.85
C THR A 225 2.67 -10.86 13.98
N ARG A 226 3.50 -11.28 13.03
CA ARG A 226 3.29 -12.56 12.36
C ARG A 226 3.61 -13.67 13.37
N PRO A 227 2.75 -14.69 13.54
CA PRO A 227 3.10 -15.87 14.32
C PRO A 227 4.39 -16.48 13.79
N GLN A 228 5.27 -16.88 14.68
CA GLN A 228 6.45 -17.64 14.30
C GLN A 228 6.01 -19.01 13.80
N GLU A 229 6.46 -19.36 12.63
CA GLU A 229 6.30 -20.66 12.03
C GLU A 229 7.55 -21.50 12.27
N PHE A 230 7.40 -22.81 12.35
CA PHE A 230 8.47 -23.71 12.69
C PHE A 230 8.50 -24.91 11.72
N TYR A 231 9.66 -25.52 11.60
CA TYR A 231 9.84 -26.87 11.06
C TYR A 231 10.61 -27.71 12.10
N TYR A 232 10.55 -28.99 11.96
CA TYR A 232 11.17 -29.95 12.88
C TYR A 232 12.23 -30.71 12.16
N ILE A 233 13.39 -30.91 12.79
CA ILE A 233 14.49 -31.67 12.22
C ILE A 233 15.03 -32.69 13.23
N GLY A 234 15.22 -33.90 12.77
CA GLY A 234 15.62 -35.02 13.61
C GLY A 234 16.55 -36.00 12.90
N GLY A 235 16.82 -37.12 13.57
CA GLY A 235 17.71 -38.16 13.07
C GLY A 235 19.19 -37.85 13.25
N ARG A 236 20.00 -38.17 12.25
CA ARG A 236 21.48 -38.05 12.31
C ARG A 236 21.95 -36.64 11.98
N ILE A 237 21.61 -35.69 12.82
CA ILE A 237 21.97 -34.27 12.72
C ILE A 237 22.55 -33.79 14.04
N ASN A 238 23.44 -32.76 14.00
CA ASN A 238 24.13 -32.33 15.21
C ASN A 238 23.20 -31.63 16.22
N TYR A 239 22.27 -30.82 15.73
CA TYR A 239 21.34 -30.05 16.57
C TYR A 239 19.88 -30.33 16.16
N PRO A 240 19.32 -31.50 16.55
CA PRO A 240 17.92 -31.82 16.27
C PRO A 240 16.97 -30.93 17.07
N GLY A 241 15.72 -30.89 16.66
CA GLY A 241 14.65 -30.16 17.35
C GLY A 241 13.89 -29.20 16.45
N GLN A 242 13.10 -28.37 17.09
CA GLN A 242 12.32 -27.32 16.45
C GLN A 242 13.22 -26.17 15.97
N LYS A 243 13.00 -25.70 14.74
CA LYS A 243 13.69 -24.57 14.13
C LYS A 243 12.69 -23.54 13.63
N VAL A 244 13.05 -22.28 13.75
CA VAL A 244 12.22 -21.19 13.23
C VAL A 244 12.24 -21.24 11.70
N PHE A 245 11.04 -21.25 11.11
CA PHE A 245 10.89 -21.23 9.67
C PHE A 245 11.17 -19.82 9.12
N GLN A 246 11.88 -19.75 8.00
CA GLN A 246 12.08 -18.54 7.23
C GLN A 246 11.59 -18.77 5.79
N PRO A 247 10.76 -17.86 5.23
CA PRO A 247 10.29 -18.01 3.87
C PRO A 247 11.43 -18.19 2.86
N GLY A 248 11.33 -19.25 2.04
CA GLY A 248 12.31 -19.55 1.01
C GLY A 248 13.48 -20.42 1.44
N ILE A 249 13.59 -20.80 2.73
CA ILE A 249 14.63 -21.70 3.21
C ILE A 249 14.57 -23.06 2.47
N THR A 250 15.73 -23.55 2.03
CA THR A 250 15.87 -24.84 1.34
C THR A 250 16.28 -25.95 2.32
N LEU A 251 16.14 -27.19 1.88
CA LEU A 251 16.52 -28.34 2.69
C LEU A 251 17.99 -28.32 3.09
N LEU A 252 18.91 -28.02 2.16
CA LEU A 252 20.33 -27.90 2.51
C LEU A 252 20.61 -26.79 3.51
N GLN A 253 19.93 -25.67 3.39
CA GLN A 253 20.05 -24.57 4.36
C GLN A 253 19.52 -24.96 5.72
N ALA A 254 18.38 -25.68 5.78
CA ALA A 254 17.81 -26.18 7.02
C ALA A 254 18.75 -27.22 7.71
N LEU A 255 19.36 -28.09 6.93
CA LEU A 255 20.36 -29.02 7.44
C LEU A 255 21.59 -28.31 8.00
N LEU A 256 22.07 -27.26 7.31
CA LEU A 256 23.21 -26.44 7.80
C LEU A 256 22.84 -25.69 9.09
N ALA A 257 21.64 -25.11 9.16
CA ALA A 257 21.13 -24.45 10.36
C ALA A 257 21.00 -25.39 11.57
N ALA A 258 20.85 -26.67 11.31
CA ALA A 258 20.88 -27.74 12.34
C ALA A 258 22.26 -28.34 12.57
N GLY A 259 23.33 -27.66 12.15
CA GLY A 259 24.74 -28.08 12.39
C GLY A 259 25.28 -29.10 11.37
N GLY A 260 24.53 -29.32 10.29
CA GLY A 260 24.95 -30.22 9.21
C GLY A 260 24.91 -31.69 9.57
N THR A 261 25.09 -32.55 8.55
CA THR A 261 25.18 -33.99 8.69
C THR A 261 26.64 -34.43 8.54
N GLY A 262 27.11 -35.33 9.39
CA GLY A 262 28.51 -35.76 9.37
C GLY A 262 28.90 -36.57 8.12
N LYS A 263 27.95 -37.04 7.29
CA LYS A 263 28.19 -37.82 6.07
C LYS A 263 27.32 -37.37 4.91
N GLN A 264 27.88 -37.39 3.71
CA GLN A 264 27.19 -36.92 2.50
C GLN A 264 26.18 -37.93 1.91
N ASP A 265 26.31 -39.19 2.27
CA ASP A 265 25.45 -40.27 1.76
C ASP A 265 24.19 -40.47 2.60
N ASN A 266 23.90 -39.56 3.52
CA ASN A 266 22.69 -39.62 4.32
C ASN A 266 21.45 -39.37 3.45
N LYS A 267 20.43 -40.17 3.69
CA LYS A 267 19.08 -39.98 3.16
C LYS A 267 18.34 -39.01 4.06
N VAL A 268 17.56 -38.13 3.46
CA VAL A 268 16.73 -37.16 4.17
C VAL A 268 15.29 -37.38 3.74
N GLU A 269 14.41 -37.51 4.69
CA GLU A 269 12.97 -37.63 4.47
C GLU A 269 12.29 -36.38 4.97
N ILE A 270 11.46 -35.77 4.12
CA ILE A 270 10.58 -34.67 4.47
C ILE A 270 9.16 -35.20 4.53
N SER A 271 8.56 -35.19 5.71
CA SER A 271 7.15 -35.53 5.91
C SER A 271 6.34 -34.21 6.07
N ARG A 272 5.37 -34.04 5.22
CA ARG A 272 4.52 -32.86 5.14
C ARG A 272 3.06 -33.25 5.21
N GLU A 273 2.25 -32.50 5.93
CA GLU A 273 0.81 -32.67 5.93
C GLU A 273 0.22 -32.19 4.60
N GLY A 274 -0.44 -33.11 3.89
CA GLY A 274 -1.17 -32.79 2.66
C GLY A 274 -2.50 -32.11 2.94
N SER A 275 -3.16 -31.63 1.88
CA SER A 275 -4.48 -30.98 1.96
C SER A 275 -5.60 -31.90 2.51
N ASP A 276 -5.37 -33.21 2.51
CA ASP A 276 -6.27 -34.25 3.03
C ASP A 276 -5.97 -34.64 4.49
N GLY A 277 -5.03 -33.93 5.15
CA GLY A 277 -4.58 -34.19 6.52
C GLY A 277 -3.66 -35.42 6.65
N ARG A 278 -3.26 -36.06 5.53
CA ARG A 278 -2.34 -37.17 5.54
C ARG A 278 -0.90 -36.69 5.38
N LEU A 279 0.03 -37.42 6.01
CA LEU A 279 1.45 -37.15 5.85
C LEU A 279 1.95 -37.71 4.51
N VAL A 280 2.50 -36.82 3.70
CA VAL A 280 3.22 -37.16 2.47
C VAL A 280 4.70 -37.11 2.77
N THR A 281 5.41 -38.25 2.60
CA THR A 281 6.84 -38.33 2.83
C THR A 281 7.59 -38.42 1.51
N ILE A 282 8.55 -37.52 1.32
CA ILE A 282 9.42 -37.47 0.15
C ILE A 282 10.86 -37.68 0.61
N SER A 283 11.58 -38.58 -0.08
CA SER A 283 12.95 -38.90 0.26
C SER A 283 13.94 -38.27 -0.69
N PHE A 284 15.04 -37.77 -0.15
CA PHE A 284 16.13 -37.13 -0.89
C PHE A 284 17.48 -37.70 -0.45
N THR A 285 18.47 -37.73 -1.33
CA THR A 285 19.85 -38.01 -0.96
C THR A 285 20.66 -36.71 -1.00
N ILE A 286 21.34 -36.37 0.06
CA ILE A 286 22.11 -35.11 0.17
C ILE A 286 23.11 -34.99 -0.98
N LYS A 287 23.74 -36.09 -1.40
CA LYS A 287 24.67 -36.12 -2.53
C LYS A 287 24.04 -35.66 -3.84
N GLN A 288 22.82 -36.15 -4.13
CA GLN A 288 22.09 -35.77 -5.36
C GLN A 288 21.72 -34.29 -5.39
N ILE A 289 21.32 -33.71 -4.25
CA ILE A 289 21.01 -32.29 -4.17
C ILE A 289 22.29 -31.46 -4.34
N LYS A 290 23.39 -31.83 -3.64
CA LYS A 290 24.67 -31.10 -3.75
C LYS A 290 25.30 -31.19 -5.13
N SER A 291 25.10 -32.28 -5.86
CA SER A 291 25.59 -32.42 -7.25
C SER A 291 24.69 -31.68 -8.29
N GLY A 292 23.56 -31.16 -7.87
CA GLY A 292 22.58 -30.56 -8.77
C GLY A 292 21.73 -31.56 -9.57
N ALA A 293 21.87 -32.86 -9.28
CA ALA A 293 21.07 -33.91 -9.93
C ALA A 293 19.58 -33.84 -9.54
N VAL A 294 19.29 -33.28 -8.36
CA VAL A 294 17.96 -33.00 -7.84
C VAL A 294 17.94 -31.59 -7.33
N GLN A 295 16.87 -30.86 -7.65
CA GLN A 295 16.69 -29.49 -7.14
C GLN A 295 16.57 -29.50 -5.62
N ASP A 296 17.21 -28.54 -4.94
CA ASP A 296 17.11 -28.38 -3.49
C ASP A 296 15.68 -27.99 -3.10
N PRO A 297 14.93 -28.87 -2.40
CA PRO A 297 13.52 -28.60 -2.12
C PRO A 297 13.38 -27.49 -1.07
N LYS A 298 12.33 -26.68 -1.23
CA LYS A 298 11.96 -25.68 -0.22
C LYS A 298 11.25 -26.35 0.95
N VAL A 299 11.70 -26.00 2.14
CA VAL A 299 11.02 -26.37 3.39
C VAL A 299 9.77 -25.54 3.55
N GLN A 300 8.72 -26.11 4.15
CA GLN A 300 7.48 -25.42 4.48
C GLN A 300 7.24 -25.43 6.00
N PRO A 301 6.42 -24.52 6.51
CA PRO A 301 5.99 -24.55 7.91
C PRO A 301 5.36 -25.90 8.25
N GLY A 302 5.72 -26.46 9.40
CA GLY A 302 5.22 -27.76 9.86
C GLY A 302 5.95 -28.97 9.33
N ASP A 303 6.88 -28.82 8.35
CA ASP A 303 7.66 -29.94 7.82
C ASP A 303 8.43 -30.68 8.93
N ARG A 304 8.43 -31.98 8.83
CA ARG A 304 9.26 -32.88 9.65
C ARG A 304 10.36 -33.46 8.78
N ILE A 305 11.58 -33.09 9.08
CA ILE A 305 12.77 -33.50 8.34
C ILE A 305 13.52 -34.52 9.17
N GLU A 306 13.69 -35.75 8.65
CA GLU A 306 14.42 -36.80 9.32
C GLU A 306 15.63 -37.21 8.49
N VAL A 307 16.81 -37.20 9.14
CA VAL A 307 18.08 -37.61 8.53
C VAL A 307 18.37 -39.04 8.94
N THR A 308 18.35 -39.92 7.96
CA THR A 308 18.61 -41.34 8.13
C THR A 308 19.95 -41.75 7.48
N LYS A 309 20.26 -43.03 7.54
CA LYS A 309 21.49 -43.59 6.98
C LYS A 309 21.33 -43.88 5.48
#